data_f1bc9c35fd864ca32022e544f808e0e9
#
_entry.id   f1bc9c35fd864ca32022e544f808e0e9
#
_cell.length_a   1.000
_cell.length_b   1.000
_cell.length_c   1.000
_cell.angle_alpha   90.00
_cell.angle_beta   90.00
_cell.angle_gamma   90.00
#
_symmetry.space_group_name_H-M   'P 1'
#
loop_
_entity.id
_entity.type
_entity.pdbx_description
1 polymer ?
#
loop_
_entity_poly.entity_id
_entity_poly.type
_entity_poly.pdbx_seq_one_letter_code
_entity_poly.pdbx_strand_id
1 'polypeptide(L)'
;IGINTGLLTYAENEAELAAVLSHEIAHLDQHHYLRAQESQQQDQWLYLGTLLASIVLAAHSTDNDAGLALGLSTQAAMIDKQLRYSRLQESEADHIGMQTLVSAGFNAQAMADFFKKMDQQARIVGLMPEFLLTHPLTQDRIADSTLRAQQLHTKGELNSLDYQLARTRLMAILYAKDHNQQLQHYQQQL
;
A
#
# COMPACT_ATOMS: atom_id res chain seq x y z
N ILE A 1 14.97 -1.06 7.47
CA ILE A 1 13.87 -0.31 6.82
C ILE A 1 14.50 0.79 5.98
N GLY A 2 14.23 0.80 4.68
CA GLY A 2 14.60 1.89 3.77
C GLY A 2 13.41 2.85 3.62
N ILE A 3 13.66 4.16 3.63
CA ILE A 3 12.64 5.17 3.37
C ILE A 3 12.98 5.86 2.05
N ASN A 4 12.05 5.83 1.10
CA ASN A 4 12.21 6.55 -0.15
C ASN A 4 12.16 8.07 0.12
N THR A 5 13.11 8.82 -0.46
CA THR A 5 13.11 10.30 -0.35
C THR A 5 11.83 10.93 -0.89
N GLY A 6 11.18 10.30 -1.86
CA GLY A 6 9.87 10.70 -2.36
C GLY A 6 8.80 10.76 -1.27
N LEU A 7 8.80 9.83 -0.32
CA LEU A 7 7.88 9.86 0.81
C LEU A 7 8.10 11.09 1.70
N LEU A 8 9.38 11.40 2.00
CA LEU A 8 9.74 12.58 2.81
C LEU A 8 9.36 13.91 2.13
N THR A 9 9.42 13.97 0.81
CA THR A 9 8.98 15.16 0.07
C THR A 9 7.46 15.25 -0.03
N TYR A 10 6.79 14.10 -0.09
CA TYR A 10 5.34 14.00 -0.24
C TYR A 10 4.59 14.26 1.08
N ALA A 11 5.10 13.74 2.19
CA ALA A 11 4.55 14.01 3.52
C ALA A 11 4.73 15.49 3.88
N GLU A 12 3.61 16.20 4.10
CA GLU A 12 3.64 17.64 4.38
C GLU A 12 4.01 17.95 5.83
N ASN A 13 3.75 16.98 6.71
CA ASN A 13 4.07 17.08 8.12
C ASN A 13 4.62 15.74 8.65
N GLU A 14 5.21 15.77 9.84
CA GLU A 14 5.82 14.62 10.48
C GLU A 14 4.81 13.52 10.81
N ALA A 15 3.58 13.90 11.18
CA ALA A 15 2.53 12.94 11.50
C ALA A 15 2.10 12.12 10.27
N GLU A 16 2.11 12.70 9.07
CA GLU A 16 1.86 11.95 7.83
C GLU A 16 2.98 10.93 7.55
N LEU A 17 4.24 11.32 7.75
CA LEU A 17 5.37 10.38 7.66
C LEU A 17 5.25 9.28 8.71
N ALA A 18 4.95 9.66 9.96
CA ALA A 18 4.75 8.70 11.06
C ALA A 18 3.58 7.75 10.79
N ALA A 19 2.51 8.21 10.13
CA ALA A 19 1.37 7.37 9.74
C ALA A 19 1.79 6.26 8.78
N VAL A 20 2.57 6.59 7.74
CA VAL A 20 3.09 5.58 6.80
C VAL A 20 4.02 4.61 7.53
N LEU A 21 4.95 5.11 8.34
CA LEU A 21 5.86 4.24 9.09
C LEU A 21 5.12 3.33 10.07
N SER A 22 4.08 3.82 10.73
CA SER A 22 3.25 3.03 11.63
C SER A 22 2.50 1.92 10.89
N HIS A 23 2.02 2.19 9.68
CA HIS A 23 1.40 1.20 8.79
C HIS A 23 2.40 0.10 8.40
N GLU A 24 3.63 0.47 7.98
CA GLU A 24 4.67 -0.49 7.65
C GLU A 24 5.11 -1.32 8.87
N ILE A 25 5.21 -0.70 10.03
CA ILE A 25 5.51 -1.41 11.29
C ILE A 25 4.39 -2.43 11.60
N ALA A 26 3.13 -2.07 11.38
CA ALA A 26 2.03 -3.00 11.58
C ALA A 26 2.11 -4.22 10.63
N HIS A 27 2.49 -4.03 9.37
CA HIS A 27 2.75 -5.15 8.46
C HIS A 27 3.84 -6.11 8.97
N LEU A 28 4.91 -5.56 9.54
CA LEU A 28 6.01 -6.36 10.12
C LEU A 28 5.57 -7.08 11.40
N ASP A 29 4.90 -6.38 12.31
CA ASP A 29 4.43 -6.90 13.58
C ASP A 29 3.41 -8.04 13.40
N GLN A 30 2.50 -7.90 12.45
CA GLN A 30 1.50 -8.90 12.10
C GLN A 30 2.03 -10.01 11.17
N HIS A 31 3.31 -9.97 10.82
CA HIS A 31 3.94 -10.97 9.93
C HIS A 31 3.19 -11.16 8.60
N HIS A 32 2.62 -10.11 8.02
CA HIS A 32 1.77 -10.18 6.84
C HIS A 32 2.47 -10.87 5.66
N TYR A 33 3.76 -10.60 5.46
CA TYR A 33 4.54 -11.25 4.41
C TYR A 33 4.62 -12.78 4.58
N LEU A 34 4.91 -13.25 5.80
CA LEU A 34 5.02 -14.69 6.08
C LEU A 34 3.67 -15.38 5.95
N ARG A 35 2.60 -14.77 6.50
CA ARG A 35 1.23 -15.27 6.38
C ARG A 35 0.76 -15.34 4.93
N ALA A 36 1.14 -14.36 4.09
CA ALA A 36 0.84 -14.37 2.66
C ALA A 36 1.57 -15.52 1.96
N GLN A 37 2.85 -15.73 2.27
CA GLN A 37 3.64 -16.82 1.68
C GLN A 37 3.09 -18.20 2.06
N GLU A 38 2.70 -18.42 3.31
CA GLU A 38 2.07 -19.66 3.76
C GLU A 38 0.73 -19.92 3.06
N SER A 39 -0.11 -18.88 2.91
CA SER A 39 -1.37 -18.98 2.18
C SER A 39 -1.15 -19.35 0.71
N GLN A 40 -0.16 -18.73 0.05
CA GLN A 40 0.17 -19.05 -1.34
C GLN A 40 0.64 -20.51 -1.52
N GLN A 41 1.44 -21.04 -0.59
CA GLN A 41 1.86 -22.44 -0.66
C GLN A 41 0.68 -23.41 -0.55
N GLN A 42 -0.27 -23.16 0.36
CA GLN A 42 -1.48 -23.95 0.47
C GLN A 42 -2.34 -23.88 -0.79
N ASP A 43 -2.49 -22.70 -1.35
CA ASP A 43 -3.28 -22.47 -2.57
C ASP A 43 -2.66 -23.13 -3.78
N GLN A 44 -1.34 -23.25 -3.85
CA GLN A 44 -0.63 -23.95 -4.94
C GLN A 44 -1.00 -25.44 -4.99
N TRP A 45 -1.07 -26.12 -3.85
CA TRP A 45 -1.48 -27.52 -3.80
C TRP A 45 -2.96 -27.71 -4.19
N LEU A 46 -3.82 -26.80 -3.78
CA LEU A 46 -5.22 -26.81 -4.18
C LEU A 46 -5.36 -26.59 -5.69
N TYR A 47 -4.59 -25.66 -6.25
CA TYR A 47 -4.57 -25.39 -7.69
C TYR A 47 -4.12 -26.62 -8.49
N LEU A 48 -3.03 -27.26 -8.10
CA LEU A 48 -2.54 -28.48 -8.76
C LEU A 48 -3.56 -29.62 -8.69
N GLY A 49 -4.23 -29.79 -7.54
CA GLY A 49 -5.28 -30.80 -7.37
C GLY A 49 -6.48 -30.53 -8.29
N THR A 50 -6.94 -29.30 -8.37
CA THR A 50 -8.06 -28.91 -9.27
C THR A 50 -7.68 -28.95 -10.73
N LEU A 51 -6.44 -28.62 -11.09
CA LEU A 51 -5.95 -28.76 -12.45
C LEU A 51 -5.96 -30.24 -12.89
N LEU A 52 -5.48 -31.15 -12.07
CA LEU A 52 -5.54 -32.60 -12.34
C LEU A 52 -6.99 -33.07 -12.46
N ALA A 53 -7.88 -32.64 -11.58
CA ALA A 53 -9.30 -32.97 -11.63
C ALA A 53 -9.96 -32.45 -12.93
N SER A 54 -9.60 -31.24 -13.38
CA SER A 54 -10.13 -30.65 -14.61
C SER A 54 -9.68 -31.43 -15.87
N ILE A 55 -8.44 -31.91 -15.89
CA ILE A 55 -7.90 -32.75 -16.97
C ILE A 55 -8.63 -34.10 -17.01
N VAL A 56 -8.81 -34.75 -15.86
CA VAL A 56 -9.55 -36.02 -15.77
C VAL A 56 -11.00 -35.84 -16.21
N LEU A 57 -11.66 -34.76 -15.80
CA LEU A 57 -13.02 -34.47 -16.19
C LEU A 57 -13.14 -34.23 -17.70
N ALA A 58 -12.22 -33.45 -18.28
CA ALA A 58 -12.17 -33.20 -19.72
C ALA A 58 -11.94 -34.49 -20.53
N ALA A 59 -11.12 -35.41 -20.01
CA ALA A 59 -10.84 -36.70 -20.68
C ALA A 59 -12.02 -37.68 -20.64
N HIS A 60 -12.94 -37.55 -19.68
CA HIS A 60 -14.08 -38.46 -19.48
C HIS A 60 -15.44 -37.86 -19.94
N SER A 61 -15.51 -36.59 -20.21
CA SER A 61 -16.73 -35.92 -20.69
C SER A 61 -16.72 -35.87 -22.23
N THR A 62 -17.89 -36.10 -22.83
CA THR A 62 -18.10 -35.94 -24.27
C THR A 62 -18.00 -34.49 -24.73
N ASP A 63 -18.17 -33.53 -23.79
CA ASP A 63 -17.96 -32.09 -23.95
C ASP A 63 -16.79 -31.64 -23.09
N ASN A 64 -15.71 -31.16 -23.70
CA ASN A 64 -14.54 -30.62 -23.02
C ASN A 64 -14.82 -29.37 -22.17
N ASP A 65 -16.00 -28.79 -22.27
CA ASP A 65 -16.38 -27.52 -21.64
C ASP A 65 -16.43 -27.62 -20.11
N ALA A 66 -16.79 -28.76 -19.55
CA ALA A 66 -16.87 -28.93 -18.09
C ALA A 66 -15.50 -28.87 -17.40
N GLY A 67 -14.48 -29.51 -17.99
CA GLY A 67 -13.09 -29.46 -17.48
C GLY A 67 -12.50 -28.05 -17.60
N LEU A 68 -12.73 -27.38 -18.72
CA LEU A 68 -12.28 -26.01 -18.97
C LEU A 68 -12.97 -25.02 -17.99
N ALA A 69 -14.27 -25.15 -17.79
CA ALA A 69 -15.04 -24.33 -16.84
C ALA A 69 -14.55 -24.49 -15.41
N LEU A 70 -14.21 -25.72 -14.97
CA LEU A 70 -13.66 -25.99 -13.66
C LEU A 70 -12.27 -25.31 -13.49
N GLY A 71 -11.39 -25.43 -14.48
CA GLY A 71 -10.07 -24.80 -14.44
C GLY A 71 -10.14 -23.26 -14.34
N LEU A 72 -10.96 -22.64 -15.20
CA LEU A 72 -11.15 -21.18 -15.21
C LEU A 72 -11.81 -20.66 -13.93
N SER A 73 -12.84 -21.33 -13.42
CA SER A 73 -13.52 -20.94 -12.19
C SER A 73 -12.61 -21.05 -10.97
N THR A 74 -11.74 -22.06 -10.91
CA THR A 74 -10.75 -22.22 -9.84
C THR A 74 -9.73 -21.09 -9.88
N GLN A 75 -9.22 -20.75 -11.07
CA GLN A 75 -8.28 -19.64 -11.22
C GLN A 75 -8.90 -18.31 -10.77
N ALA A 76 -10.14 -18.03 -11.19
CA ALA A 76 -10.85 -16.82 -10.77
C ALA A 76 -11.07 -16.78 -9.26
N ALA A 77 -11.46 -17.91 -8.65
CA ALA A 77 -11.65 -18.01 -7.20
C ALA A 77 -10.35 -17.78 -6.41
N MET A 78 -9.21 -18.24 -6.93
CA MET A 78 -7.90 -17.99 -6.30
C MET A 78 -7.49 -16.53 -6.37
N ILE A 79 -7.67 -15.89 -7.51
CA ILE A 79 -7.39 -14.45 -7.66
C ILE A 79 -8.28 -13.65 -6.69
N ASP A 80 -9.56 -13.95 -6.63
CA ASP A 80 -10.48 -13.27 -5.71
C ASP A 80 -10.11 -13.50 -4.24
N LYS A 81 -9.71 -14.73 -3.86
CA LYS A 81 -9.20 -15.03 -2.53
C LYS A 81 -7.94 -14.22 -2.20
N GLN A 82 -6.99 -14.14 -3.12
CA GLN A 82 -5.75 -13.37 -2.93
C GLN A 82 -6.02 -11.88 -2.77
N LEU A 83 -6.93 -11.32 -3.58
CA LEU A 83 -7.32 -9.91 -3.47
C LEU A 83 -8.03 -9.63 -2.15
N ARG A 84 -8.91 -10.51 -1.70
CA ARG A 84 -9.57 -10.37 -0.38
C ARG A 84 -8.58 -10.45 0.77
N TYR A 85 -7.64 -11.38 0.71
CA TYR A 85 -6.61 -11.53 1.73
C TYR A 85 -5.73 -10.29 1.82
N SER A 86 -5.29 -9.76 0.69
CA SER A 86 -4.53 -8.51 0.63
C SER A 86 -5.31 -7.34 1.26
N ARG A 87 -6.60 -7.16 0.92
CA ARG A 87 -7.44 -6.11 1.50
C ARG A 87 -7.60 -6.24 3.02
N LEU A 88 -7.69 -7.46 3.54
CA LEU A 88 -7.78 -7.71 4.98
C LEU A 88 -6.48 -7.34 5.68
N GLN A 89 -5.32 -7.68 5.11
CA GLN A 89 -4.01 -7.30 5.64
C GLN A 89 -3.82 -5.79 5.66
N GLU A 90 -4.23 -5.10 4.59
CA GLU A 90 -4.19 -3.63 4.54
C GLU A 90 -5.09 -3.00 5.62
N SER A 91 -6.31 -3.51 5.79
CA SER A 91 -7.22 -3.01 6.82
C SER A 91 -6.70 -3.28 8.25
N GLU A 92 -6.06 -4.44 8.47
CA GLU A 92 -5.41 -4.78 9.74
C GLU A 92 -4.23 -3.84 10.01
N ALA A 93 -3.39 -3.58 8.99
CA ALA A 93 -2.27 -2.67 9.09
C ALA A 93 -2.70 -1.22 9.33
N ASP A 94 -3.77 -0.75 8.71
CA ASP A 94 -4.36 0.57 8.97
C ASP A 94 -4.83 0.70 10.41
N HIS A 95 -5.50 -0.32 10.93
CA HIS A 95 -6.03 -0.30 12.29
C HIS A 95 -4.90 -0.29 13.34
N ILE A 96 -3.97 -1.23 13.25
CA ILE A 96 -2.85 -1.36 14.18
C ILE A 96 -1.87 -0.20 14.01
N GLY A 97 -1.60 0.20 12.77
CA GLY A 97 -0.77 1.35 12.46
C GLY A 97 -1.32 2.64 13.04
N MET A 98 -2.64 2.87 13.00
CA MET A 98 -3.26 4.04 13.62
C MET A 98 -3.12 4.01 15.15
N GLN A 99 -3.25 2.86 15.80
CA GLN A 99 -3.01 2.72 17.24
C GLN A 99 -1.56 3.02 17.60
N THR A 100 -0.61 2.52 16.80
CA THR A 100 0.83 2.76 16.96
C THR A 100 1.14 4.25 16.80
N LEU A 101 0.58 4.91 15.77
CA LEU A 101 0.70 6.34 15.51
C LEU A 101 0.26 7.16 16.73
N VAL A 102 -0.92 6.87 17.27
CA VAL A 102 -1.47 7.55 18.45
C VAL A 102 -0.63 7.29 19.69
N SER A 103 -0.17 6.05 19.89
CA SER A 103 0.69 5.69 21.03
C SER A 103 2.04 6.39 20.97
N ALA A 104 2.51 6.73 19.77
CA ALA A 104 3.71 7.54 19.56
C ALA A 104 3.48 9.05 19.77
N GLY A 105 2.26 9.48 20.10
CA GLY A 105 1.93 10.87 20.38
C GLY A 105 1.48 11.69 19.16
N PHE A 106 1.33 11.10 18.00
CA PHE A 106 0.89 11.78 16.79
C PHE A 106 -0.64 11.82 16.64
N ASN A 107 -1.10 12.73 15.79
CA ASN A 107 -2.52 12.89 15.51
C ASN A 107 -3.01 11.77 14.56
N ALA A 108 -4.05 11.03 14.96
CA ALA A 108 -4.65 9.97 14.15
C ALA A 108 -5.16 10.47 12.79
N GLN A 109 -5.60 11.73 12.72
CA GLN A 109 -6.15 12.33 11.50
C GLN A 109 -5.13 12.36 10.35
N ALA A 110 -3.82 12.40 10.67
CA ALA A 110 -2.75 12.43 9.68
C ALA A 110 -2.77 11.22 8.74
N MET A 111 -3.13 10.03 9.22
CA MET A 111 -3.28 8.84 8.36
C MET A 111 -4.42 9.00 7.36
N ALA A 112 -5.58 9.46 7.82
CA ALA A 112 -6.73 9.69 6.96
C ALA A 112 -6.48 10.79 5.91
N ASP A 113 -5.81 11.86 6.31
CA ASP A 113 -5.50 12.98 5.42
C ASP A 113 -4.43 12.58 4.39
N PHE A 114 -3.43 11.81 4.79
CA PHE A 114 -2.44 11.23 3.87
C PHE A 114 -3.11 10.34 2.81
N PHE A 115 -4.03 9.47 3.21
CA PHE A 115 -4.77 8.62 2.26
C PHE A 115 -5.61 9.42 1.28
N LYS A 116 -6.36 10.42 1.76
CA LYS A 116 -7.14 11.32 0.90
C LYS A 116 -6.26 12.05 -0.11
N LYS A 117 -5.11 12.55 0.33
CA LYS A 117 -4.14 13.24 -0.52
C LYS A 117 -3.60 12.32 -1.61
N MET A 118 -3.24 11.07 -1.27
CA MET A 118 -2.77 10.09 -2.24
C MET A 118 -3.83 9.73 -3.28
N ASP A 119 -5.08 9.53 -2.86
CA ASP A 119 -6.20 9.25 -3.77
C ASP A 119 -6.45 10.42 -4.72
N GLN A 120 -6.44 11.63 -4.22
CA GLN A 120 -6.58 12.85 -5.03
C GLN A 120 -5.45 12.97 -6.06
N GLN A 121 -4.21 12.76 -5.66
CA GLN A 121 -3.07 12.85 -6.57
C GLN A 121 -3.12 11.77 -7.66
N ALA A 122 -3.44 10.53 -7.30
CA ALA A 122 -3.59 9.46 -8.28
C ALA A 122 -4.65 9.79 -9.34
N ARG A 123 -5.75 10.44 -8.94
CA ARG A 123 -6.82 10.87 -9.86
C ARG A 123 -6.41 12.05 -10.76
N ILE A 124 -5.68 13.02 -10.24
CA ILE A 124 -5.30 14.25 -10.97
C ILE A 124 -4.17 13.98 -11.94
N VAL A 125 -3.13 13.30 -11.49
CA VAL A 125 -1.89 13.09 -12.28
C VAL A 125 -2.04 11.89 -13.22
N GLY A 126 -2.98 10.96 -12.95
CA GLY A 126 -3.12 9.72 -13.69
C GLY A 126 -1.95 8.74 -13.50
N LEU A 127 -0.98 9.08 -12.66
CA LEU A 127 0.13 8.24 -12.26
C LEU A 127 -0.11 7.74 -10.84
N MET A 128 -0.09 6.43 -10.66
CA MET A 128 -0.23 5.83 -9.35
C MET A 128 1.08 5.98 -8.57
N PRO A 129 1.09 6.61 -7.39
CA PRO A 129 2.26 6.62 -6.52
C PRO A 129 2.79 5.22 -6.25
N GLU A 130 4.12 5.04 -6.20
CA GLU A 130 4.76 3.73 -6.00
C GLU A 130 4.22 2.98 -4.77
N PHE A 131 3.96 3.71 -3.69
CA PHE A 131 3.34 3.16 -2.48
C PHE A 131 1.99 2.48 -2.76
N LEU A 132 1.15 3.03 -3.64
CA LEU A 132 -0.16 2.46 -3.98
C LEU A 132 -0.07 1.21 -4.85
N LEU A 133 1.07 0.92 -5.46
CA LEU A 133 1.29 -0.32 -6.22
C LEU A 133 1.39 -1.52 -5.28
N THR A 134 1.98 -1.34 -4.11
CA THR A 134 2.14 -2.39 -3.09
C THR A 134 1.02 -2.37 -2.04
N HIS A 135 0.45 -1.19 -1.76
CA HIS A 135 -0.61 -0.95 -0.77
C HIS A 135 -1.84 -0.32 -1.44
N PRO A 136 -2.69 -1.12 -2.11
CA PRO A 136 -3.85 -0.59 -2.82
C PRO A 136 -4.79 0.18 -1.89
N LEU A 137 -5.05 1.43 -2.23
CA LEU A 137 -5.94 2.29 -1.46
C LEU A 137 -7.36 2.23 -2.03
N THR A 138 -8.30 1.79 -1.20
CA THR A 138 -9.72 1.74 -1.55
C THR A 138 -10.48 2.85 -0.85
N GLN A 139 -11.66 3.21 -1.37
CA GLN A 139 -12.54 4.18 -0.72
C GLN A 139 -12.97 3.73 0.67
N ASP A 140 -13.13 2.41 0.87
CA ASP A 140 -13.45 1.83 2.17
C ASP A 140 -12.33 2.07 3.20
N ARG A 141 -11.06 1.92 2.82
CA ARG A 141 -9.91 2.21 3.69
C ARG A 141 -9.86 3.69 4.08
N ILE A 142 -10.11 4.60 3.15
CA ILE A 142 -10.17 6.05 3.41
C ILE A 142 -11.30 6.38 4.38
N ALA A 143 -12.48 5.81 4.15
CA ALA A 143 -13.64 6.03 5.00
C ALA A 143 -13.42 5.48 6.41
N ASP A 144 -12.94 4.23 6.53
CA ASP A 144 -12.67 3.58 7.82
C ASP A 144 -11.60 4.32 8.63
N SER A 145 -10.48 4.68 7.99
CA SER A 145 -9.42 5.47 8.64
C SER A 145 -9.93 6.84 9.11
N THR A 146 -10.80 7.48 8.32
CA THR A 146 -11.42 8.77 8.71
C THR A 146 -12.33 8.61 9.92
N LEU A 147 -13.19 7.60 9.94
CA LEU A 147 -14.10 7.33 11.07
C LEU A 147 -13.32 6.99 12.35
N ARG A 148 -12.29 6.16 12.25
CA ARG A 148 -11.43 5.79 13.39
C ARG A 148 -10.69 6.99 13.95
N ALA A 149 -10.12 7.84 13.09
CA ALA A 149 -9.44 9.06 13.51
C ALA A 149 -10.40 10.01 14.27
N GLN A 150 -11.64 10.14 13.79
CA GLN A 150 -12.68 10.94 14.47
C GLN A 150 -13.06 10.34 15.83
N GLN A 151 -13.14 9.03 15.96
CA GLN A 151 -13.47 8.36 17.23
C GLN A 151 -12.37 8.51 18.28
N LEU A 152 -11.11 8.49 17.85
CA LEU A 152 -9.97 8.61 18.76
C LEU A 152 -9.77 10.03 19.32
N HIS A 153 -10.33 11.07 18.67
CA HIS A 153 -10.30 12.47 19.11
C HIS A 153 -8.89 12.93 19.60
N THR A 154 -7.84 12.49 18.92
CA THR A 154 -6.47 12.76 19.36
C THR A 154 -6.07 14.21 19.06
N LYS A 155 -5.43 14.85 20.05
CA LYS A 155 -4.78 16.15 19.91
C LYS A 155 -3.25 15.98 19.77
N GLY A 156 -2.82 14.90 19.14
CA GLY A 156 -1.40 14.58 18.99
C GLY A 156 -0.65 15.61 18.15
N GLU A 157 0.67 15.57 18.22
CA GLU A 157 1.54 16.45 17.44
C GLU A 157 1.35 16.20 15.94
N LEU A 158 1.42 17.28 15.16
CA LEU A 158 1.42 17.21 13.70
C LEU A 158 2.83 17.34 13.14
N ASN A 159 3.69 18.12 13.80
CA ASN A 159 4.96 18.50 13.21
C ASN A 159 5.97 18.98 14.26
N SER A 160 7.20 18.49 14.19
CA SER A 160 8.32 19.01 14.98
C SER A 160 9.15 19.99 14.17
N LEU A 161 9.95 20.82 14.87
CA LEU A 161 10.92 21.71 14.24
C LEU A 161 11.99 20.90 13.50
N ASP A 162 12.43 19.80 14.10
CA ASP A 162 13.48 18.94 13.52
C ASP A 162 13.05 18.33 12.19
N TYR A 163 11.80 17.87 12.10
CA TYR A 163 11.24 17.37 10.85
C TYR A 163 11.17 18.48 9.78
N GLN A 164 10.69 19.66 10.15
CA GLN A 164 10.58 20.79 9.23
C GLN A 164 11.96 21.17 8.66
N LEU A 165 12.97 21.25 9.50
CA LEU A 165 14.35 21.55 9.10
C LEU A 165 14.92 20.45 8.20
N ALA A 166 14.74 19.17 8.56
CA ALA A 166 15.21 18.05 7.76
C ALA A 166 14.54 18.01 6.40
N ARG A 167 13.21 18.19 6.33
CA ARG A 167 12.43 18.24 5.08
C ARG A 167 12.85 19.41 4.21
N THR A 168 12.99 20.61 4.79
CA THR A 168 13.41 21.81 4.05
C THR A 168 14.81 21.62 3.46
N ARG A 169 15.75 21.06 4.23
CA ARG A 169 17.10 20.74 3.74
C ARG A 169 17.07 19.74 2.60
N LEU A 170 16.27 18.67 2.71
CA LEU A 170 16.10 17.68 1.63
C LEU A 170 15.56 18.33 0.37
N MET A 171 14.50 19.13 0.47
CA MET A 171 13.92 19.85 -0.66
C MET A 171 14.91 20.78 -1.34
N ALA A 172 15.71 21.50 -0.55
CA ALA A 172 16.75 22.38 -1.10
C ALA A 172 17.83 21.59 -1.88
N ILE A 173 18.25 20.42 -1.37
CA ILE A 173 19.23 19.56 -2.05
C ILE A 173 18.66 19.00 -3.36
N LEU A 174 17.41 18.54 -3.35
CA LEU A 174 16.74 18.01 -4.54
C LEU A 174 16.55 19.10 -5.60
N TYR A 175 16.10 20.29 -5.18
CA TYR A 175 15.96 21.44 -6.09
C TYR A 175 17.30 21.87 -6.70
N ALA A 176 18.37 21.93 -5.91
CA ALA A 176 19.70 22.26 -6.39
C ALA A 176 20.22 21.25 -7.41
N LYS A 177 19.93 19.95 -7.19
CA LYS A 177 20.31 18.88 -8.12
C LYS A 177 19.56 19.00 -9.46
N ASP A 178 18.26 19.26 -9.41
CA ASP A 178 17.41 19.43 -10.59
C ASP A 178 17.87 20.67 -11.42
N HIS A 179 18.14 21.77 -10.73
CA HIS A 179 18.61 23.00 -11.37
C HIS A 179 19.97 22.81 -12.05
N ASN A 180 20.91 22.12 -11.41
CA ASN A 180 22.20 21.81 -12.02
C ASN A 180 22.07 20.85 -13.22
N GLN A 181 21.18 19.89 -13.20
CA GLN A 181 20.91 19.01 -14.34
C GLN A 181 20.32 19.79 -15.52
N GLN A 182 19.40 20.72 -15.27
CA GLN A 182 18.85 21.59 -16.29
C GLN A 182 19.93 22.49 -16.89
N LEU A 183 20.78 23.12 -16.07
CA LEU A 183 21.90 23.95 -16.57
C LEU A 183 22.88 23.16 -17.42
N GLN A 184 23.26 21.94 -17.02
CA GLN A 184 24.12 21.07 -17.80
C GLN A 184 23.48 20.69 -19.15
N HIS A 185 22.19 20.41 -19.16
CA HIS A 185 21.45 20.10 -20.38
C HIS A 185 21.47 21.26 -21.37
N TYR A 186 21.22 22.48 -20.91
CA TYR A 186 21.28 23.68 -21.74
C TYR A 186 22.70 24.01 -22.25
N GLN A 187 23.73 23.77 -21.43
CA GLN A 187 25.13 23.98 -21.84
C GLN A 187 25.60 22.99 -22.90
N GLN A 188 25.02 21.80 -22.99
CA GLN A 188 25.31 20.80 -24.02
C GLN A 188 24.62 21.07 -25.36
N GLN A 189 23.62 21.95 -25.37
CA GLN A 189 22.89 22.33 -26.58
C GLN A 189 23.45 23.61 -27.26
N LEU A 190 24.38 24.29 -26.60
CA LEU A 190 25.13 25.44 -27.12
C LEU A 190 26.47 25.02 -27.73
#